data_c8ed2d4cfb5e6d9c541a146c55839257
#
_entry.id   c8ed2d4cfb5e6d9c541a146c55839257
#
_cell.length_a   1.000
_cell.length_b   1.000
_cell.length_c   1.000
_cell.angle_alpha   90.00
_cell.angle_beta   90.00
_cell.angle_gamma   90.00
#
_symmetry.space_group_name_H-M   'P 1'
#
loop_
_entity.id
_entity.type
_entity.pdbx_description
1 polymer ?
#
loop_
_entity_poly.entity_id
_entity_poly.type
_entity_poly.pdbx_seq_one_letter_code
_entity_poly.pdbx_strand_id
1 'polypeptide(L)'
;MILGPPAALPVGLPEELLPAGVEIRRGRLVPALGGWLSRLGGPAAAVALRRTIVVHPGVPITRTLLAHELAHVRQWEEDLLFPLRYTLETLRRGYVNNRYERAARAAESAPDLHPLA
;
A
#
# COMPACT_ATOMS: atom_id res chain seq x y z
N MET A 1 17.40 2.57 -9.29
CA MET A 1 16.42 3.42 -8.59
C MET A 1 15.87 2.67 -7.39
N ILE A 2 15.77 3.35 -6.24
CA ILE A 2 15.33 2.71 -4.98
C ILE A 2 13.91 2.19 -5.07
N LEU A 3 13.02 2.93 -5.72
CA LEU A 3 11.61 2.54 -5.83
C LEU A 3 11.36 1.49 -6.91
N GLY A 4 12.34 1.23 -7.75
CA GLY A 4 12.20 0.27 -8.83
C GLY A 4 11.52 0.84 -10.07
N PRO A 5 11.45 0.05 -11.15
CA PRO A 5 10.84 0.49 -12.40
C PRO A 5 9.32 0.59 -12.30
N PRO A 6 8.70 1.37 -13.19
CA PRO A 6 7.24 1.39 -13.29
C PRO A 6 6.70 -0.01 -13.58
N ALA A 7 5.52 -0.31 -13.01
CA ALA A 7 4.84 -1.58 -13.20
C ALA A 7 3.57 -1.37 -14.04
N ALA A 8 3.31 -2.30 -14.95
CA ALA A 8 2.08 -2.30 -15.72
C ALA A 8 0.99 -3.00 -14.91
N LEU A 9 -0.26 -2.55 -15.07
CA LEU A 9 -1.40 -3.25 -14.49
C LEU A 9 -1.69 -4.50 -15.32
N PRO A 10 -2.14 -5.58 -14.67
CA PRO A 10 -2.52 -6.78 -15.41
C PRO A 10 -3.78 -6.55 -16.24
N VAL A 11 -4.01 -7.44 -17.20
CA VAL A 11 -5.22 -7.44 -18.02
C VAL A 11 -6.44 -7.52 -17.10
N GLY A 12 -7.44 -6.69 -17.37
CA GLY A 12 -8.64 -6.63 -16.55
C GLY A 12 -8.62 -5.56 -15.47
N LEU A 13 -7.48 -4.90 -15.28
CA LEU A 13 -7.36 -3.76 -14.36
C LEU A 13 -6.89 -2.54 -15.13
N PRO A 14 -7.81 -1.78 -15.75
CA PRO A 14 -7.42 -0.62 -16.53
C PRO A 14 -6.85 0.49 -15.65
N GLU A 15 -5.91 1.24 -16.19
CA GLU A 15 -5.23 2.32 -15.46
C GLU A 15 -6.20 3.41 -15.00
N GLU A 16 -7.34 3.55 -15.67
CA GLU A 16 -8.37 4.51 -15.30
C GLU A 16 -8.96 4.24 -13.91
N LEU A 17 -8.78 3.04 -13.36
CA LEU A 17 -9.22 2.72 -12.01
C LEU A 17 -8.37 3.41 -10.93
N LEU A 18 -7.16 3.87 -11.29
CA LEU A 18 -6.28 4.53 -10.34
C LEU A 18 -6.60 6.02 -10.26
N PRO A 19 -6.56 6.62 -9.06
CA PRO A 19 -6.66 8.07 -8.93
C PRO A 19 -5.52 8.76 -9.69
N ALA A 20 -5.76 9.97 -10.16
CA ALA A 20 -4.75 10.75 -10.85
C ALA A 20 -3.52 10.95 -9.95
N GLY A 21 -2.33 10.82 -10.52
CA GLY A 21 -1.08 11.01 -9.80
C GLY A 21 -0.60 9.81 -9.00
N VAL A 22 -1.36 8.73 -8.95
CA VAL A 22 -0.93 7.49 -8.31
C VAL A 22 -0.14 6.67 -9.32
N GLU A 23 1.05 6.21 -8.95
CA GLU A 23 1.84 5.34 -9.80
C GLU A 23 2.21 4.06 -9.06
N ILE A 24 2.42 2.99 -9.82
CA ILE A 24 2.79 1.68 -9.30
C ILE A 24 4.17 1.33 -9.82
N ARG A 25 5.01 0.84 -8.92
CA ARG A 25 6.37 0.39 -9.23
C ARG A 25 6.60 -0.97 -8.63
N ARG A 26 7.59 -1.70 -9.15
CA ARG A 26 8.02 -2.96 -8.56
C ARG A 26 9.43 -2.81 -8.03
N GLY A 27 9.63 -3.21 -6.76
CA GLY A 27 10.94 -3.13 -6.14
C GLY A 27 10.99 -3.99 -4.89
N ARG A 28 12.21 -4.34 -4.47
CA ARG A 28 12.44 -5.21 -3.31
C ARG A 28 12.76 -4.44 -2.05
N LEU A 29 13.46 -3.32 -2.17
CA LEU A 29 13.97 -2.59 -1.00
C LEU A 29 12.86 -2.02 -0.14
N VAL A 30 11.90 -1.33 -0.75
CA VAL A 30 10.82 -0.69 -0.01
C VAL A 30 9.91 -1.72 0.66
N PRO A 31 9.44 -2.79 -0.01
CA PRO A 31 8.71 -3.86 0.67
C PRO A 31 9.51 -4.54 1.79
N ALA A 32 10.81 -4.71 1.62
CA ALA A 32 11.65 -5.29 2.67
C ALA A 32 11.68 -4.39 3.91
N LEU A 33 11.88 -3.09 3.72
CA LEU A 33 11.86 -2.12 4.83
C LEU A 33 10.49 -2.02 5.47
N GLY A 34 9.43 -2.03 4.65
CA GLY A 34 8.07 -1.99 5.15
C GLY A 34 7.73 -3.19 6.01
N GLY A 35 8.12 -4.38 5.56
CA GLY A 35 7.94 -5.61 6.33
C GLY A 35 8.70 -5.59 7.64
N TRP A 36 9.93 -5.09 7.62
CA TRP A 36 10.74 -4.95 8.83
C TRP A 36 10.11 -3.98 9.83
N LEU A 37 9.71 -2.80 9.36
CA LEU A 37 9.07 -1.79 10.21
C LEU A 37 7.73 -2.24 10.77
N SER A 38 7.01 -3.08 10.03
CA SER A 38 5.71 -3.60 10.44
C SER A 38 5.82 -4.92 11.20
N ARG A 39 7.03 -5.41 11.42
CA ARG A 39 7.32 -6.66 12.15
C ARG A 39 6.65 -7.89 11.52
N LEU A 40 6.65 -7.93 10.19
CA LEU A 40 6.01 -9.03 9.45
C LEU A 40 6.86 -10.30 9.37
N GLY A 41 8.14 -10.25 9.74
CA GLY A 41 9.03 -11.40 9.63
C GLY A 41 9.52 -11.66 8.21
N GLY A 42 9.16 -10.82 7.25
CA GLY A 42 9.57 -10.89 5.86
C GLY A 42 9.14 -9.63 5.13
N PRO A 43 9.38 -9.51 3.82
CA PRO A 43 8.98 -8.32 3.09
C PRO A 43 7.46 -8.18 3.03
N ALA A 44 6.98 -6.94 3.00
CA ALA A 44 5.58 -6.67 2.72
C ALA A 44 5.28 -7.01 1.25
N ALA A 45 4.02 -7.31 0.95
CA ALA A 45 3.59 -7.53 -0.43
C ALA A 45 3.70 -6.24 -1.25
N ALA A 46 3.34 -5.12 -0.63
CA ALA A 46 3.44 -3.80 -1.23
C ALA A 46 3.51 -2.75 -0.12
N VAL A 47 3.97 -1.56 -0.47
CA VAL A 47 4.02 -0.41 0.44
C VAL A 47 3.60 0.83 -0.31
N ALA A 48 2.72 1.62 0.29
CA ALA A 48 2.34 2.92 -0.24
C ALA A 48 3.25 4.00 0.36
N LEU A 49 3.91 4.76 -0.51
CA LEU A 49 4.72 5.92 -0.15
C LEU A 49 4.07 7.14 -0.80
N ARG A 50 3.20 7.82 -0.05
CA ARG A 50 2.37 8.90 -0.56
C ARG A 50 1.54 8.39 -1.74
N ARG A 51 1.80 8.83 -2.96
CA ARG A 51 1.07 8.42 -4.16
C ARG A 51 1.77 7.35 -4.98
N THR A 52 2.87 6.79 -4.47
CA THR A 52 3.59 5.72 -5.14
C THR A 52 3.38 4.41 -4.38
N ILE A 53 2.91 3.40 -5.07
CA ILE A 53 2.74 2.06 -4.53
C ILE A 53 3.88 1.20 -5.06
N VAL A 54 4.70 0.66 -4.17
CA VAL A 54 5.82 -0.21 -4.54
C VAL A 54 5.44 -1.65 -4.21
N VAL A 55 5.30 -2.48 -5.24
CA VAL A 55 4.89 -3.88 -5.12
C VAL A 55 6.12 -4.77 -5.18
N HIS A 56 6.20 -5.76 -4.29
CA HIS A 56 7.26 -6.76 -4.32
C HIS A 56 7.20 -7.52 -5.65
N PRO A 57 8.37 -7.78 -6.31
CA PRO A 57 8.37 -8.41 -7.64
C PRO A 57 7.66 -9.76 -7.74
N GLY A 58 7.64 -10.53 -6.66
CA GLY A 58 7.00 -11.85 -6.64
C GLY A 58 5.50 -11.83 -6.36
N VAL A 59 4.90 -10.66 -6.18
CA VAL A 59 3.50 -10.53 -5.77
C VAL A 59 2.65 -10.11 -6.97
N PRO A 60 1.55 -10.85 -7.27
CA PRO A 60 0.64 -10.41 -8.34
C PRO A 60 -0.12 -9.15 -7.91
N ILE A 61 -0.32 -8.25 -8.86
CA ILE A 61 -1.10 -7.04 -8.64
C ILE A 61 -2.56 -7.40 -8.87
N THR A 62 -3.35 -7.37 -7.79
CA THR A 62 -4.77 -7.71 -7.85
C THR A 62 -5.59 -6.49 -7.44
N ARG A 63 -6.89 -6.54 -7.73
CA ARG A 63 -7.83 -5.51 -7.29
C ARG A 63 -7.82 -5.37 -5.76
N THR A 64 -7.78 -6.49 -5.05
CA THR A 64 -7.73 -6.51 -3.60
C THR A 64 -6.48 -5.81 -3.07
N LEU A 65 -5.31 -6.12 -3.66
CA LEU A 65 -4.06 -5.48 -3.28
C LEU A 65 -4.13 -3.97 -3.54
N LEU A 66 -4.62 -3.57 -4.70
CA LEU A 66 -4.74 -2.15 -5.04
C LEU A 66 -5.68 -1.41 -4.10
N ALA A 67 -6.83 -2.00 -3.76
CA ALA A 67 -7.77 -1.39 -2.83
C ALA A 67 -7.12 -1.16 -1.47
N HIS A 68 -6.36 -2.14 -0.99
CA HIS A 68 -5.62 -2.04 0.26
C HIS A 68 -4.60 -0.90 0.23
N GLU A 69 -3.78 -0.86 -0.83
CA GLU A 69 -2.73 0.15 -0.93
C GLU A 69 -3.29 1.55 -1.21
N LEU A 70 -4.39 1.65 -1.95
CA LEU A 70 -5.05 2.94 -2.16
C LEU A 70 -5.62 3.50 -0.86
N ALA A 71 -6.06 2.64 0.06
CA ALA A 71 -6.46 3.09 1.39
C ALA A 71 -5.28 3.72 2.14
N HIS A 72 -4.08 3.16 2.01
CA HIS A 72 -2.88 3.76 2.59
C HIS A 72 -2.51 5.07 1.90
N VAL A 73 -2.67 5.16 0.58
CA VAL A 73 -2.48 6.43 -0.15
C VAL A 73 -3.40 7.50 0.43
N ARG A 74 -4.66 7.15 0.69
CA ARG A 74 -5.60 8.07 1.31
C ARG A 74 -5.17 8.49 2.71
N GLN A 75 -4.67 7.57 3.51
CA GLN A 75 -4.17 7.87 4.84
C GLN A 75 -3.01 8.86 4.79
N TRP A 76 -2.11 8.71 3.81
CA TRP A 76 -1.05 9.68 3.56
C TRP A 76 -1.60 11.07 3.20
N GLU A 77 -2.64 11.11 2.36
CA GLU A 77 -3.26 12.37 1.96
C GLU A 77 -3.90 13.09 3.14
N GLU A 78 -4.49 12.33 4.06
CA GLU A 78 -5.17 12.88 5.22
C GLU A 78 -4.20 13.34 6.31
N ASP A 79 -3.00 12.77 6.38
CA ASP A 79 -2.05 13.05 7.47
C ASP A 79 -0.62 12.81 7.00
N LEU A 80 0.15 13.87 6.87
CA LEU A 80 1.56 13.77 6.48
C LEU A 80 2.43 13.13 7.57
N LEU A 81 1.91 13.03 8.79
CA LEU A 81 2.58 12.31 9.88
C LEU A 81 2.17 10.83 9.91
N PHE A 82 1.45 10.39 8.89
CA PHE A 82 1.00 9.00 8.79
C PHE A 82 2.10 7.97 9.06
N PRO A 83 3.31 8.04 8.47
CA PRO A 83 4.33 7.01 8.75
C PRO A 83 4.71 6.94 10.21
N LEU A 84 4.77 8.07 10.90
CA LEU A 84 5.06 8.10 12.33
C LEU A 84 3.92 7.48 13.14
N ARG A 85 2.68 7.86 12.83
CA ARG A 85 1.50 7.33 13.53
C ARG A 85 1.31 5.85 13.25
N TYR A 86 1.55 5.42 12.02
CA TYR A 86 1.51 4.02 11.64
C TYR A 86 2.52 3.20 12.46
N THR A 87 3.75 3.70 12.56
CA THR A 87 4.81 3.02 13.32
C THR A 87 4.43 2.92 14.80
N LEU A 88 3.90 3.99 15.39
CA LEU A 88 3.45 3.96 16.77
C LEU A 88 2.31 2.98 17.00
N GLU A 89 1.37 2.89 16.06
CA GLU A 89 0.28 1.91 16.13
C GLU A 89 0.83 0.48 16.11
N THR A 90 1.81 0.20 15.22
CA THR A 90 2.43 -1.11 15.15
C THR A 90 3.12 -1.46 16.46
N LEU A 91 3.83 -0.51 17.06
CA LEU A 91 4.53 -0.74 18.34
C LEU A 91 3.55 -1.00 19.49
N ARG A 92 2.40 -0.34 19.47
CA ARG A 92 1.40 -0.49 20.53
C ARG A 92 0.54 -1.73 20.38
N ARG A 93 0.11 -2.04 19.17
CA ARG A 93 -0.95 -3.02 18.88
C ARG A 93 -0.53 -4.17 18.00
N GLY A 94 0.65 -4.09 17.38
CA GLY A 94 1.09 -5.05 16.37
C GLY A 94 0.47 -4.76 15.02
N TYR A 95 0.98 -5.42 13.99
CA TYR A 95 0.55 -5.21 12.61
C TYR A 95 -0.94 -5.55 12.41
N VAL A 96 -1.37 -6.70 12.94
CA VAL A 96 -2.75 -7.17 12.73
C VAL A 96 -3.78 -6.20 13.32
N ASN A 97 -3.47 -5.62 14.47
CA ASN A 97 -4.39 -4.73 15.18
C ASN A 97 -4.13 -3.25 14.92
N ASN A 98 -3.14 -2.93 14.07
CA ASN A 98 -2.87 -1.55 13.66
C ASN A 98 -4.13 -1.00 12.98
N ARG A 99 -4.63 0.15 13.46
CA ARG A 99 -5.89 0.71 12.96
C ARG A 99 -5.85 1.08 11.48
N TYR A 100 -4.68 1.46 10.98
CA TYR A 100 -4.52 1.81 9.57
C TYR A 100 -4.57 0.57 8.69
N GLU A 101 -4.02 -0.55 9.16
CA GLU A 101 -4.12 -1.83 8.46
C GLU A 101 -5.53 -2.40 8.51
N ARG A 102 -6.21 -2.21 9.64
CA ARG A 102 -7.61 -2.64 9.75
C ARG A 102 -8.49 -1.89 8.76
N ALA A 103 -8.30 -0.58 8.63
CA ALA A 103 -9.03 0.23 7.65
C ALA A 103 -8.70 -0.18 6.22
N ALA A 104 -7.42 -0.48 5.93
CA ALA A 104 -7.01 -0.91 4.61
C ALA A 104 -7.62 -2.28 4.25
N ARG A 105 -7.69 -3.21 5.20
CA ARG A 105 -8.35 -4.49 4.98
C ARG A 105 -9.85 -4.33 4.73
N ALA A 106 -10.49 -3.41 5.42
CA ALA A 106 -11.91 -3.13 5.19
C ALA A 106 -12.14 -2.59 3.77
N ALA A 107 -11.20 -1.80 3.25
CA ALA A 107 -11.27 -1.27 1.90
C ALA A 107 -11.21 -2.36 0.82
N GLU A 108 -10.63 -3.51 1.12
CA GLU A 108 -10.52 -4.63 0.16
C GLU A 108 -11.89 -5.13 -0.30
N SER A 109 -12.90 -4.98 0.53
CA SER A 109 -14.28 -5.41 0.21
C SER A 109 -15.14 -4.30 -0.36
N ALA A 110 -14.60 -3.09 -0.51
CA ALA A 110 -15.35 -1.97 -1.06
C ALA A 110 -15.62 -2.18 -2.56
N PRO A 111 -16.81 -1.80 -3.05
CA PRO A 111 -17.12 -1.93 -4.48
C PRO A 111 -16.30 -0.99 -5.34
N ASP A 112 -15.80 0.10 -4.79
CA ASP A 112 -15.02 1.12 -5.48
C ASP A 112 -13.53 1.00 -5.13
N LEU A 113 -12.67 1.05 -6.15
CA LEU A 113 -11.22 1.06 -5.96
C LEU A 113 -10.67 2.42 -5.51
N HIS A 114 -11.49 3.47 -5.60
CA HIS A 114 -11.04 4.84 -5.31
C HIS A 114 -11.49 5.30 -3.94
N PRO A 115 -10.83 4.89 -2.84
CA PRO A 115 -11.22 5.38 -1.52
C PRO A 115 -11.00 6.88 -1.33
N LEU A 116 -10.30 7.50 -2.29
CA LEU A 116 -10.10 8.95 -2.31
C LEU A 116 -11.27 9.72 -2.92
N ALA A 117 -12.13 9.02 -3.62
CA ALA A 117 -13.26 9.64 -4.30
C ALA A 117 -14.31 10.18 -3.32
#